data_ba525c2f6eef83202b65fac54ac9bb46
#
_entry.id   ba525c2f6eef83202b65fac54ac9bb46
#
_cell.length_a   1.000
_cell.length_b   1.000
_cell.length_c   1.000
_cell.angle_alpha   90.00
_cell.angle_beta   90.00
_cell.angle_gamma   90.00
#
_symmetry.space_group_name_H-M   'P 1'
#
loop_
_entity.id
_entity.type
_entity.pdbx_description
1 polymer ?
#
loop_
_entity_poly.entity_id
_entity_poly.type
_entity_poly.pdbx_seq_one_letter_code
_entity_poly.pdbx_strand_id
1 'polypeptide(L)'
;MIPNSIGLKKRMREGQQILGASLSADTDSDRIRAVVDSGPYDFISVDSQHSALSEERLVSFCGLCNELGVFVQFRIKHTRNAYLIGNYLDLGPCGVEVPQTELDETVVESLNSFYFSPEGGRSFGGRARRGAADHLDPVDYGAWWNTYGILWMQIESVEAVTRAHILAKPGVDCLSFGPTDLMFSLKVHPNHHLKTVDDCVAYVARSLEGTGISVCHRIGSSENRQKFADMGVTVLLESASIQT
;
A
#
# COMPACT_ATOMS: atom_id res chain seq x y z
N MET A 1 -21.37 -0.48 6.36
CA MET A 1 -20.71 -1.75 5.99
C MET A 1 -19.86 -1.42 4.77
N ILE A 2 -18.55 -1.53 4.87
CA ILE A 2 -17.69 -1.40 3.69
C ILE A 2 -17.79 -2.74 2.96
N PRO A 3 -18.51 -2.83 1.84
CA PRO A 3 -18.72 -4.11 1.17
C PRO A 3 -17.48 -4.65 0.48
N ASN A 4 -16.36 -3.88 0.48
CA ASN A 4 -15.35 -4.01 -0.56
C ASN A 4 -13.95 -4.48 -0.12
N SER A 5 -13.69 -4.68 1.18
CA SER A 5 -12.40 -5.25 1.60
C SER A 5 -12.24 -6.73 1.22
N ILE A 6 -13.37 -7.42 1.02
CA ILE A 6 -13.37 -8.79 0.52
C ILE A 6 -13.01 -8.75 -0.97
N GLY A 7 -11.84 -9.26 -1.30
CA GLY A 7 -11.37 -9.34 -2.68
C GLY A 7 -10.64 -8.08 -3.19
N LEU A 8 -10.21 -7.16 -2.30
CA LEU A 8 -9.47 -5.96 -2.71
C LEU A 8 -8.25 -6.29 -3.59
N LYS A 9 -7.45 -7.26 -3.21
CA LYS A 9 -6.31 -7.75 -4.01
C LYS A 9 -6.74 -8.21 -5.42
N LYS A 10 -7.87 -8.94 -5.52
CA LYS A 10 -8.41 -9.38 -6.81
C LYS A 10 -8.86 -8.19 -7.67
N ARG A 11 -9.59 -7.23 -7.08
CA ARG A 11 -10.04 -6.01 -7.76
C ARG A 11 -8.87 -5.19 -8.30
N MET A 12 -7.80 -5.05 -7.50
CA MET A 12 -6.56 -4.40 -7.93
C MET A 12 -5.96 -5.10 -9.16
N ARG A 13 -5.82 -6.43 -9.12
CA ARG A 13 -5.29 -7.22 -10.24
C ARG A 13 -6.15 -7.16 -11.51
N GLU A 14 -7.43 -6.93 -11.35
CA GLU A 14 -8.39 -6.73 -12.46
C GLU A 14 -8.39 -5.28 -12.97
N GLY A 15 -7.53 -4.41 -12.43
CA GLY A 15 -7.41 -3.00 -12.85
C GLY A 15 -8.62 -2.12 -12.48
N GLN A 16 -9.42 -2.54 -11.48
CA GLN A 16 -10.51 -1.71 -10.99
C GLN A 16 -9.98 -0.48 -10.28
N GLN A 17 -10.74 0.62 -10.32
CA GLN A 17 -10.43 1.81 -9.55
C GLN A 17 -10.59 1.55 -8.06
N ILE A 18 -9.53 1.82 -7.30
CA ILE A 18 -9.46 1.64 -5.86
C ILE A 18 -9.19 3.00 -5.21
N LEU A 19 -9.93 3.32 -4.17
CA LEU A 19 -9.78 4.59 -3.46
C LEU A 19 -9.41 4.33 -2.00
N GLY A 20 -8.34 4.97 -1.54
CA GLY A 20 -7.91 4.94 -0.14
C GLY A 20 -7.97 6.31 0.51
N ALA A 21 -8.11 6.31 1.82
CA ALA A 21 -7.97 7.49 2.66
C ALA A 21 -6.75 7.39 3.57
N SER A 22 -5.95 8.46 3.67
CA SER A 22 -4.83 8.53 4.60
C SER A 22 -5.30 9.06 5.96
N LEU A 23 -5.02 8.31 7.03
CA LEU A 23 -5.32 8.71 8.40
C LEU A 23 -4.09 8.58 9.31
N SER A 24 -4.09 9.36 10.41
CA SER A 24 -3.16 9.12 11.51
C SER A 24 -3.61 7.90 12.33
N ALA A 25 -2.65 7.14 12.87
CA ALA A 25 -2.95 6.05 13.81
C ALA A 25 -3.52 6.55 15.16
N ASP A 26 -3.51 7.87 15.40
CA ASP A 26 -4.16 8.51 16.57
C ASP A 26 -5.66 8.72 16.36
N THR A 27 -6.19 8.41 15.18
CA THR A 27 -7.60 8.59 14.83
C THR A 27 -8.47 7.62 15.64
N ASP A 28 -9.50 8.15 16.30
CA ASP A 28 -10.47 7.36 17.05
C ASP A 28 -11.49 6.65 16.13
N SER A 29 -12.28 5.75 16.74
CA SER A 29 -13.27 4.93 16.01
C SER A 29 -14.35 5.76 15.32
N ASP A 30 -14.81 6.84 15.95
CA ASP A 30 -15.90 7.67 15.41
C ASP A 30 -15.41 8.42 14.18
N ARG A 31 -14.20 8.92 14.24
CA ARG A 31 -13.55 9.57 13.10
C ARG A 31 -13.23 8.60 11.96
N ILE A 32 -12.74 7.39 12.27
CA ILE A 32 -12.55 6.34 11.26
C ILE A 32 -13.88 6.03 10.57
N ARG A 33 -14.96 5.84 11.35
CA ARG A 33 -16.30 5.60 10.83
C ARG A 33 -16.78 6.74 9.94
N ALA A 34 -16.63 7.99 10.41
CA ALA A 34 -17.02 9.17 9.64
C ALA A 34 -16.29 9.26 8.28
N VAL A 35 -14.98 8.94 8.24
CA VAL A 35 -14.22 8.89 6.98
C VAL A 35 -14.76 7.81 6.06
N VAL A 36 -14.97 6.62 6.58
CA VAL A 36 -15.50 5.48 5.83
C VAL A 36 -16.88 5.76 5.25
N ASP A 37 -17.74 6.43 6.02
CA ASP A 37 -19.11 6.76 5.61
C ASP A 37 -19.16 7.97 4.65
N SER A 38 -18.11 8.80 4.61
CA SER A 38 -18.04 10.00 3.78
C SER A 38 -17.75 9.75 2.31
N GLY A 39 -17.27 8.56 1.95
CA GLY A 39 -16.89 8.25 0.56
C GLY A 39 -16.70 6.75 0.30
N PRO A 40 -16.50 6.39 -0.96
CA PRO A 40 -16.35 5.00 -1.37
C PRO A 40 -14.91 4.48 -1.14
N TYR A 41 -14.38 4.68 0.06
CA TYR A 41 -13.04 4.25 0.39
C TYR A 41 -12.96 2.72 0.57
N ASP A 42 -12.01 2.10 -0.11
CA ASP A 42 -11.73 0.67 -0.08
C ASP A 42 -10.74 0.29 1.03
N PHE A 43 -9.89 1.22 1.43
CA PHE A 43 -8.88 1.01 2.47
C PHE A 43 -8.49 2.32 3.17
N ILE A 44 -7.87 2.17 4.33
CA ILE A 44 -7.20 3.26 5.05
C ILE A 44 -5.69 3.03 5.01
N SER A 45 -4.93 4.08 4.69
CA SER A 45 -3.47 4.08 4.76
C SER A 45 -2.99 4.77 6.04
N VAL A 46 -2.08 4.11 6.75
CA VAL A 46 -1.38 4.65 7.93
C VAL A 46 0.11 4.70 7.66
N ASP A 47 0.72 5.81 8.01
CA ASP A 47 2.13 6.08 7.76
C ASP A 47 2.97 6.03 9.03
N SER A 48 4.09 5.30 9.02
CA SER A 48 5.09 5.36 10.08
C SER A 48 6.44 5.94 9.62
N GLN A 49 6.61 6.19 8.34
CA GLN A 49 7.85 6.80 7.82
C GLN A 49 7.99 8.25 8.32
N HIS A 50 6.91 9.02 8.27
CA HIS A 50 6.90 10.45 8.62
C HIS A 50 5.99 10.78 9.82
N SER A 51 5.63 9.79 10.63
CA SER A 51 4.84 9.99 11.83
C SER A 51 5.43 9.28 13.04
N ALA A 52 5.15 9.80 14.23
CA ALA A 52 5.51 9.18 15.50
C ALA A 52 4.49 8.07 15.81
N LEU A 53 4.75 6.86 15.32
CA LEU A 53 3.88 5.70 15.52
C LEU A 53 4.59 4.64 16.37
N SER A 54 3.95 4.21 17.47
CA SER A 54 4.36 3.02 18.23
C SER A 54 3.61 1.77 17.76
N GLU A 55 4.18 0.61 18.06
CA GLU A 55 3.56 -0.68 17.72
C GLU A 55 2.24 -0.89 18.45
N GLU A 56 2.13 -0.48 19.73
CA GLU A 56 0.89 -0.55 20.50
C GLU A 56 -0.22 0.29 19.88
N ARG A 57 0.14 1.46 19.34
CA ARG A 57 -0.79 2.33 18.64
C ARG A 57 -1.26 1.69 17.34
N LEU A 58 -0.36 1.05 16.60
CA LEU A 58 -0.71 0.33 15.37
C LEU A 58 -1.67 -0.82 15.66
N VAL A 59 -1.41 -1.63 16.70
CA VAL A 59 -2.31 -2.71 17.13
C VAL A 59 -3.70 -2.18 17.46
N SER A 60 -3.77 -1.10 18.25
CA SER A 60 -5.04 -0.49 18.66
C SER A 60 -5.82 0.03 17.46
N PHE A 61 -5.16 0.74 16.56
CA PHE A 61 -5.76 1.27 15.34
C PHE A 61 -6.26 0.16 14.41
N CYS A 62 -5.43 -0.86 14.18
CA CYS A 62 -5.82 -2.02 13.36
C CYS A 62 -6.99 -2.80 13.97
N GLY A 63 -7.07 -2.89 15.31
CA GLY A 63 -8.19 -3.47 16.04
C GLY A 63 -9.50 -2.73 15.73
N LEU A 64 -9.52 -1.41 15.88
CA LEU A 64 -10.67 -0.56 15.53
C LEU A 64 -11.08 -0.72 14.06
N CYS A 65 -10.12 -0.68 13.13
CA CYS A 65 -10.40 -0.88 11.72
C CYS A 65 -10.95 -2.29 11.44
N ASN A 66 -10.47 -3.31 12.15
CA ASN A 66 -10.97 -4.68 12.01
C ASN A 66 -12.44 -4.80 12.42
N GLU A 67 -12.84 -4.20 13.55
CA GLU A 67 -14.23 -4.14 14.00
C GLU A 67 -15.15 -3.46 13.00
N LEU A 68 -14.63 -2.47 12.26
CA LEU A 68 -15.34 -1.74 11.21
C LEU A 68 -15.28 -2.44 9.83
N GLY A 69 -14.57 -3.55 9.70
CA GLY A 69 -14.38 -4.24 8.42
C GLY A 69 -13.45 -3.52 7.44
N VAL A 70 -12.63 -2.59 7.93
CA VAL A 70 -11.75 -1.73 7.11
C VAL A 70 -10.42 -2.42 6.83
N PHE A 71 -9.94 -2.34 5.58
CA PHE A 71 -8.61 -2.77 5.19
C PHE A 71 -7.59 -1.68 5.59
N VAL A 72 -6.48 -2.07 6.24
CA VAL A 72 -5.41 -1.16 6.64
C VAL A 72 -4.16 -1.44 5.81
N GLN A 73 -3.71 -0.43 5.05
CA GLN A 73 -2.43 -0.40 4.36
C GLN A 73 -1.43 0.38 5.22
N PHE A 74 -0.31 -0.23 5.57
CA PHE A 74 0.68 0.32 6.49
C PHE A 74 2.00 0.61 5.78
N ARG A 75 2.44 1.89 5.77
CA ARG A 75 3.77 2.25 5.27
C ARG A 75 4.80 2.10 6.38
N ILE A 76 5.77 1.20 6.20
CA ILE A 76 6.87 0.97 7.14
C ILE A 76 7.84 2.15 7.18
N LYS A 77 8.63 2.26 8.26
CA LYS A 77 9.52 3.41 8.51
C LYS A 77 10.62 3.60 7.47
N HIS A 78 11.17 2.52 6.97
CA HIS A 78 12.33 2.58 6.09
C HIS A 78 12.43 1.32 5.24
N THR A 79 12.97 1.45 4.04
CA THR A 79 13.20 0.31 3.14
C THR A 79 14.05 -0.79 3.77
N ARG A 80 15.02 -0.45 4.62
CA ARG A 80 15.85 -1.43 5.35
C ARG A 80 15.07 -2.26 6.38
N ASN A 81 13.83 -1.88 6.69
CA ASN A 81 12.95 -2.66 7.56
C ASN A 81 12.15 -3.72 6.80
N ALA A 82 12.43 -3.96 5.51
CA ALA A 82 11.71 -4.94 4.71
C ALA A 82 11.70 -6.35 5.34
N TYR A 83 12.81 -6.77 5.98
CA TYR A 83 12.90 -8.05 6.70
C TYR A 83 11.97 -8.15 7.93
N LEU A 84 11.45 -7.02 8.44
CA LEU A 84 10.50 -6.98 9.57
C LEU A 84 9.03 -6.97 9.12
N ILE A 85 8.75 -7.06 7.82
CA ILE A 85 7.38 -6.99 7.29
C ILE A 85 6.46 -7.98 8.01
N GLY A 86 6.88 -9.23 8.21
CA GLY A 86 6.12 -10.25 8.94
C GLY A 86 5.76 -9.80 10.35
N ASN A 87 6.70 -9.18 11.08
CA ASN A 87 6.47 -8.65 12.42
C ASN A 87 5.45 -7.51 12.43
N TYR A 88 5.53 -6.57 11.45
CA TYR A 88 4.52 -5.51 11.34
C TYR A 88 3.13 -6.06 11.01
N LEU A 89 3.04 -7.08 10.16
CA LEU A 89 1.77 -7.72 9.82
C LEU A 89 1.14 -8.48 11.00
N ASP A 90 1.95 -8.92 11.95
CA ASP A 90 1.49 -9.54 13.20
C ASP A 90 0.80 -8.53 14.14
N LEU A 91 0.94 -7.22 13.87
CA LEU A 91 0.29 -6.12 14.59
C LEU A 91 -1.08 -5.73 14.00
N GLY A 92 -1.52 -6.36 12.91
CA GLY A 92 -2.88 -6.22 12.39
C GLY A 92 -3.08 -5.56 11.03
N PRO A 93 -2.08 -4.91 10.39
CA PRO A 93 -2.26 -4.42 9.03
C PRO A 93 -2.64 -5.52 8.05
N CYS A 94 -3.37 -5.12 7.02
CA CYS A 94 -3.78 -6.02 5.94
C CYS A 94 -2.83 -5.95 4.73
N GLY A 95 -2.04 -4.90 4.65
CA GLY A 95 -1.03 -4.71 3.62
C GLY A 95 0.11 -3.83 4.10
N VAL A 96 1.21 -3.88 3.36
CA VAL A 96 2.42 -3.10 3.65
C VAL A 96 2.86 -2.33 2.42
N GLU A 97 3.29 -1.08 2.64
CA GLU A 97 4.00 -0.26 1.66
C GLU A 97 5.46 -0.09 2.12
N VAL A 98 6.39 -0.46 1.25
CA VAL A 98 7.83 -0.30 1.48
C VAL A 98 8.28 1.00 0.81
N PRO A 99 8.73 2.02 1.59
CA PRO A 99 9.13 3.30 1.03
C PRO A 99 10.46 3.19 0.29
N GLN A 100 10.78 4.18 -0.55
CA GLN A 100 12.10 4.37 -1.18
C GLN A 100 12.66 3.09 -1.82
N THR A 101 11.81 2.36 -2.54
CA THR A 101 12.20 1.10 -3.19
C THR A 101 12.93 1.40 -4.49
N GLU A 102 14.24 1.11 -4.54
CA GLU A 102 15.10 1.32 -5.70
C GLU A 102 15.80 0.02 -6.15
N LEU A 103 16.00 -0.90 -5.21
CA LEU A 103 16.80 -2.11 -5.40
C LEU A 103 15.93 -3.35 -5.53
N ASP A 104 16.35 -4.23 -6.42
CA ASP A 104 15.73 -5.54 -6.65
C ASP A 104 15.72 -6.41 -5.39
N GLU A 105 16.81 -6.36 -4.63
CA GLU A 105 17.00 -7.09 -3.39
C GLU A 105 16.00 -6.68 -2.32
N THR A 106 15.62 -5.39 -2.28
CA THR A 106 14.57 -4.90 -1.37
C THR A 106 13.22 -5.53 -1.71
N VAL A 107 12.90 -5.67 -2.99
CA VAL A 107 11.64 -6.31 -3.43
C VAL A 107 11.65 -7.79 -3.07
N VAL A 108 12.77 -8.50 -3.33
CA VAL A 108 12.91 -9.93 -3.00
C VAL A 108 12.77 -10.17 -1.50
N GLU A 109 13.45 -9.36 -0.67
CA GLU A 109 13.33 -9.45 0.80
C GLU A 109 11.90 -9.17 1.26
N SER A 110 11.23 -8.16 0.65
CA SER A 110 9.85 -7.83 0.98
C SER A 110 8.90 -8.97 0.67
N LEU A 111 9.03 -9.60 -0.49
CA LEU A 111 8.24 -10.76 -0.89
C LEU A 111 8.44 -11.93 0.07
N ASN A 112 9.71 -12.23 0.41
CA ASN A 112 10.05 -13.30 1.34
C ASN A 112 9.45 -13.07 2.73
N SER A 113 9.49 -11.83 3.23
CA SER A 113 9.01 -11.48 4.57
C SER A 113 7.49 -11.25 4.64
N PHE A 114 6.82 -11.11 3.49
CA PHE A 114 5.39 -10.85 3.39
C PHE A 114 4.55 -12.12 3.27
N TYR A 115 4.97 -13.06 2.41
CA TYR A 115 4.23 -14.26 2.09
C TYR A 115 4.66 -15.45 2.94
N PHE A 116 3.71 -16.33 3.23
CA PHE A 116 4.01 -17.66 3.77
C PHE A 116 4.45 -18.63 2.67
N SER A 117 5.11 -19.72 3.05
CA SER A 117 5.50 -20.79 2.14
C SER A 117 4.28 -21.32 1.36
N PRO A 118 4.43 -21.64 0.05
CA PRO A 118 5.69 -21.68 -0.71
C PRO A 118 6.11 -20.35 -1.34
N GLU A 119 5.29 -19.30 -1.32
CA GLU A 119 5.54 -18.02 -1.99
C GLU A 119 6.60 -17.16 -1.29
N GLY A 120 6.80 -17.38 0.02
CA GLY A 120 7.77 -16.66 0.83
C GLY A 120 8.19 -17.44 2.07
N GLY A 121 8.86 -16.74 3.00
CA GLY A 121 9.42 -17.30 4.23
C GLY A 121 8.90 -16.64 5.52
N ARG A 122 7.74 -15.92 5.48
CA ARG A 122 7.17 -15.29 6.66
C ARG A 122 6.97 -16.29 7.79
N SER A 123 7.48 -15.94 8.99
CA SER A 123 7.24 -16.69 10.21
C SER A 123 5.79 -16.51 10.67
N PHE A 124 5.19 -17.59 11.18
CA PHE A 124 3.84 -17.57 11.71
C PHE A 124 3.83 -17.13 13.18
N GLY A 125 3.03 -16.11 13.53
CA GLY A 125 2.89 -15.60 14.89
C GLY A 125 1.89 -14.46 15.01
N GLY A 126 1.91 -13.81 16.18
CA GLY A 126 1.13 -12.60 16.46
C GLY A 126 -0.37 -12.82 16.65
N ARG A 127 -0.90 -12.41 17.81
CA ARG A 127 -2.34 -12.57 18.12
C ARG A 127 -3.19 -11.45 17.48
N ALA A 128 -2.59 -10.30 17.20
CA ALA A 128 -3.28 -9.15 16.60
C ALA A 128 -3.36 -9.22 15.07
N ARG A 129 -2.74 -10.22 14.42
CA ARG A 129 -2.75 -10.34 12.97
C ARG A 129 -4.16 -10.43 12.39
N ARG A 130 -4.38 -9.82 11.27
CA ARG A 130 -5.68 -9.83 10.58
C ARG A 130 -6.14 -11.26 10.28
N GLY A 131 -7.43 -11.56 10.52
CA GLY A 131 -8.02 -12.88 10.24
C GLY A 131 -7.64 -13.98 11.23
N ALA A 132 -6.93 -13.68 12.33
CA ALA A 132 -6.51 -14.69 13.30
C ALA A 132 -7.67 -15.45 13.96
N ALA A 133 -8.83 -14.81 14.12
CA ALA A 133 -10.03 -15.42 14.68
C ALA A 133 -10.78 -16.32 13.69
N ASP A 134 -10.65 -16.04 12.39
CA ASP A 134 -11.40 -16.72 11.32
C ASP A 134 -10.64 -17.92 10.75
N HIS A 135 -9.30 -17.93 10.88
CA HIS A 135 -8.39 -18.95 10.35
C HIS A 135 -7.51 -19.49 11.47
N LEU A 136 -7.99 -20.56 12.13
CA LEU A 136 -7.34 -21.12 13.32
C LEU A 136 -6.19 -22.05 12.97
N ASP A 137 -6.27 -22.79 11.85
CA ASP A 137 -5.18 -23.63 11.38
C ASP A 137 -4.09 -22.76 10.72
N PRO A 138 -2.80 -22.93 11.10
CA PRO A 138 -1.71 -22.13 10.55
C PRO A 138 -1.49 -22.28 9.05
N VAL A 139 -1.72 -23.47 8.49
CA VAL A 139 -1.53 -23.72 7.05
C VAL A 139 -2.66 -23.07 6.25
N ASP A 140 -3.90 -23.23 6.70
CA ASP A 140 -5.06 -22.57 6.10
C ASP A 140 -4.94 -21.05 6.18
N TYR A 141 -4.47 -20.51 7.33
CA TYR A 141 -4.17 -19.10 7.47
C TYR A 141 -3.14 -18.62 6.43
N GLY A 142 -2.03 -19.34 6.28
CA GLY A 142 -0.98 -19.00 5.33
C GLY A 142 -1.51 -18.96 3.89
N ALA A 143 -2.26 -19.97 3.48
CA ALA A 143 -2.89 -20.04 2.17
C ALA A 143 -3.89 -18.87 1.93
N TRP A 144 -4.73 -18.58 2.92
CA TRP A 144 -5.64 -17.43 2.88
C TRP A 144 -4.87 -16.12 2.78
N TRP A 145 -3.84 -15.91 3.64
CA TRP A 145 -3.04 -14.69 3.65
C TRP A 145 -2.39 -14.40 2.30
N ASN A 146 -1.81 -15.39 1.65
CA ASN A 146 -1.14 -15.25 0.37
C ASN A 146 -2.09 -14.76 -0.74
N THR A 147 -3.41 -14.96 -0.57
CA THR A 147 -4.44 -14.43 -1.47
C THR A 147 -5.08 -13.13 -1.00
N TYR A 148 -4.96 -12.79 0.28
CA TYR A 148 -5.61 -11.64 0.91
C TYR A 148 -4.70 -10.41 1.05
N GLY A 149 -3.48 -10.59 1.57
CA GLY A 149 -2.54 -9.51 1.89
C GLY A 149 -2.06 -8.75 0.66
N ILE A 150 -1.80 -7.45 0.79
CA ILE A 150 -1.42 -6.56 -0.33
C ILE A 150 -0.05 -5.94 -0.07
N LEU A 151 0.89 -6.15 -0.99
CA LEU A 151 2.27 -5.65 -0.91
C LEU A 151 2.52 -4.55 -1.94
N TRP A 152 2.93 -3.36 -1.45
CA TRP A 152 3.26 -2.21 -2.28
C TRP A 152 4.74 -1.85 -2.18
N MET A 153 5.31 -1.41 -3.33
CA MET A 153 6.63 -0.80 -3.41
C MET A 153 6.48 0.67 -3.76
N GLN A 154 7.02 1.57 -2.94
CA GLN A 154 6.99 3.01 -3.24
C GLN A 154 8.22 3.39 -4.05
N ILE A 155 7.99 3.95 -5.23
CA ILE A 155 8.99 4.46 -6.16
C ILE A 155 8.97 5.99 -6.13
N GLU A 156 10.10 6.60 -5.84
CA GLU A 156 10.19 8.03 -5.61
C GLU A 156 11.52 8.65 -6.06
N SER A 157 12.21 7.93 -6.96
CA SER A 157 13.37 8.44 -7.70
C SER A 157 13.25 8.15 -9.19
N VAL A 158 13.99 8.90 -10.00
CA VAL A 158 14.04 8.69 -11.46
C VAL A 158 14.57 7.31 -11.80
N GLU A 159 15.52 6.81 -11.02
CA GLU A 159 16.09 5.47 -11.13
C GLU A 159 15.02 4.40 -10.89
N ALA A 160 14.26 4.52 -9.81
CA ALA A 160 13.17 3.57 -9.50
C ALA A 160 12.09 3.61 -10.58
N VAL A 161 11.69 4.79 -11.06
CA VAL A 161 10.71 4.97 -12.12
C VAL A 161 11.14 4.27 -13.41
N THR A 162 12.38 4.45 -13.85
CA THR A 162 12.88 3.82 -15.08
C THR A 162 13.05 2.31 -14.97
N ARG A 163 13.16 1.80 -13.74
CA ARG A 163 13.27 0.37 -13.41
C ARG A 163 11.95 -0.24 -12.93
N ALA A 164 10.84 0.48 -13.03
CA ALA A 164 9.55 0.04 -12.50
C ALA A 164 9.18 -1.39 -12.93
N HIS A 165 9.45 -1.77 -14.18
CA HIS A 165 9.20 -3.11 -14.72
C HIS A 165 10.04 -4.21 -14.04
N ILE A 166 11.21 -3.87 -13.46
CA ILE A 166 12.07 -4.79 -12.69
C ILE A 166 11.56 -4.93 -11.27
N LEU A 167 11.13 -3.79 -10.68
CA LEU A 167 10.60 -3.75 -9.31
C LEU A 167 9.21 -4.38 -9.21
N ALA A 168 8.47 -4.39 -10.31
CA ALA A 168 7.13 -4.99 -10.43
C ALA A 168 7.21 -6.53 -10.55
N LYS A 169 7.78 -7.18 -9.54
CA LYS A 169 7.91 -8.64 -9.50
C LYS A 169 6.57 -9.34 -9.24
N PRO A 170 6.42 -10.60 -9.71
CA PRO A 170 5.29 -11.44 -9.29
C PRO A 170 5.16 -11.47 -7.75
N GLY A 171 3.97 -11.15 -7.24
CA GLY A 171 3.71 -11.03 -5.82
C GLY A 171 3.67 -9.59 -5.31
N VAL A 172 4.25 -8.61 -6.01
CA VAL A 172 3.98 -7.19 -5.79
C VAL A 172 2.59 -6.87 -6.36
N ASP A 173 1.78 -6.17 -5.59
CA ASP A 173 0.41 -5.84 -6.00
C ASP A 173 0.28 -4.40 -6.51
N CYS A 174 1.20 -3.50 -6.10
CA CYS A 174 1.15 -2.09 -6.50
C CYS A 174 2.53 -1.43 -6.46
N LEU A 175 2.80 -0.56 -7.45
CA LEU A 175 3.83 0.46 -7.34
C LEU A 175 3.18 1.80 -6.97
N SER A 176 3.59 2.40 -5.86
CA SER A 176 3.08 3.67 -5.37
C SER A 176 4.09 4.80 -5.59
N PHE A 177 3.61 6.00 -5.86
CA PHE A 177 4.46 7.18 -6.03
C PHE A 177 4.64 7.97 -4.74
N GLY A 178 5.91 8.38 -4.45
CA GLY A 178 6.26 9.44 -3.52
C GLY A 178 6.52 10.75 -4.29
N PRO A 179 5.47 11.57 -4.59
CA PRO A 179 5.60 12.67 -5.54
C PRO A 179 6.59 13.76 -5.12
N THR A 180 6.73 14.03 -3.83
CA THR A 180 7.64 15.06 -3.32
C THR A 180 9.10 14.65 -3.50
N ASP A 181 9.46 13.42 -3.10
CA ASP A 181 10.83 12.93 -3.26
C ASP A 181 11.18 12.74 -4.73
N LEU A 182 10.23 12.30 -5.54
CA LEU A 182 10.40 12.23 -6.99
C LEU A 182 10.66 13.61 -7.63
N MET A 183 10.01 14.68 -7.13
CA MET A 183 10.34 16.05 -7.60
C MET A 183 11.78 16.45 -7.27
N PHE A 184 12.29 16.07 -6.07
CA PHE A 184 13.70 16.31 -5.74
C PHE A 184 14.63 15.51 -6.66
N SER A 185 14.30 14.25 -6.92
CA SER A 185 15.09 13.41 -7.83
C SER A 185 15.10 13.97 -9.26
N LEU A 186 13.95 14.39 -9.80
CA LEU A 186 13.86 15.02 -11.13
C LEU A 186 14.71 16.30 -11.22
N LYS A 187 14.74 17.12 -10.16
CA LYS A 187 15.51 18.36 -10.12
C LYS A 187 17.02 18.15 -10.27
N VAL A 188 17.55 17.06 -9.73
CA VAL A 188 18.98 16.73 -9.84
C VAL A 188 19.33 15.97 -11.11
N HIS A 189 18.32 15.57 -11.90
CA HIS A 189 18.48 14.90 -13.20
C HIS A 189 17.91 15.75 -14.37
N PRO A 190 18.38 16.98 -14.59
CA PRO A 190 17.78 17.92 -15.55
C PRO A 190 17.83 17.42 -17.00
N ASN A 191 18.74 16.52 -17.33
CA ASN A 191 18.88 15.94 -18.68
C ASN A 191 18.08 14.65 -18.90
N HIS A 192 17.37 14.15 -17.88
CA HIS A 192 16.52 12.98 -18.04
C HIS A 192 15.35 13.28 -19.00
N HIS A 193 14.85 12.29 -19.73
CA HIS A 193 13.76 12.48 -20.69
C HIS A 193 12.40 12.72 -20.03
N LEU A 194 12.15 12.12 -18.82
CA LEU A 194 11.00 12.45 -17.99
C LEU A 194 11.30 13.75 -17.23
N LYS A 195 10.40 14.72 -17.29
CA LYS A 195 10.61 16.07 -16.74
C LYS A 195 9.73 16.40 -15.56
N THR A 196 8.59 15.75 -15.46
CA THR A 196 7.57 16.02 -14.46
C THR A 196 7.16 14.73 -13.75
N VAL A 197 6.55 14.87 -12.58
CA VAL A 197 5.92 13.74 -11.88
C VAL A 197 4.86 13.07 -12.76
N ASP A 198 4.08 13.87 -13.49
CA ASP A 198 3.05 13.36 -14.41
C ASP A 198 3.66 12.52 -15.53
N ASP A 199 4.81 12.93 -16.10
CA ASP A 199 5.54 12.12 -17.09
C ASP A 199 5.95 10.77 -16.52
N CYS A 200 6.44 10.77 -15.28
CA CYS A 200 6.84 9.55 -14.57
C CYS A 200 5.65 8.63 -14.31
N VAL A 201 4.53 9.18 -13.85
CA VAL A 201 3.29 8.43 -13.61
C VAL A 201 2.79 7.78 -14.90
N ALA A 202 2.68 8.55 -15.98
CA ALA A 202 2.25 8.05 -17.28
C ALA A 202 3.22 6.99 -17.86
N TYR A 203 4.53 7.15 -17.63
CA TYR A 203 5.54 6.19 -18.04
C TYR A 203 5.35 4.84 -17.33
N VAL A 204 5.24 4.85 -16.00
CA VAL A 204 5.06 3.63 -15.20
C VAL A 204 3.72 2.96 -15.49
N ALA A 205 2.62 3.73 -15.57
CA ALA A 205 1.30 3.18 -15.87
C ALA A 205 1.31 2.42 -17.21
N ARG A 206 1.91 2.99 -18.26
CA ARG A 206 2.06 2.30 -19.55
C ARG A 206 2.96 1.07 -19.47
N SER A 207 4.06 1.13 -18.71
CA SER A 207 5.00 0.01 -18.58
C SER A 207 4.42 -1.19 -17.84
N LEU A 208 3.39 -0.98 -17.03
CA LEU A 208 2.72 -2.02 -16.23
C LEU A 208 1.36 -2.44 -16.81
N GLU A 209 0.96 -1.88 -17.95
CA GLU A 209 -0.30 -2.25 -18.60
C GLU A 209 -0.36 -3.75 -18.87
N GLY A 210 -1.46 -4.41 -18.47
CA GLY A 210 -1.66 -5.85 -18.65
C GLY A 210 -0.90 -6.75 -17.68
N THR A 211 -0.08 -6.21 -16.77
CA THR A 211 0.68 -7.03 -15.79
C THR A 211 -0.17 -7.47 -14.60
N GLY A 212 -1.30 -6.81 -14.34
CA GLY A 212 -2.11 -6.99 -13.13
C GLY A 212 -1.52 -6.29 -11.89
N ILE A 213 -0.44 -5.51 -12.04
CA ILE A 213 0.15 -4.70 -10.97
C ILE A 213 -0.42 -3.29 -11.05
N SER A 214 -1.01 -2.83 -9.96
CA SER A 214 -1.61 -1.51 -9.86
C SER A 214 -0.57 -0.39 -9.78
N VAL A 215 -0.98 0.81 -10.18
CA VAL A 215 -0.22 2.05 -9.94
C VAL A 215 -1.00 2.90 -8.96
N CYS A 216 -0.35 3.33 -7.87
CA CYS A 216 -0.94 4.21 -6.87
C CYS A 216 -0.32 5.61 -6.93
N HIS A 217 -1.19 6.62 -6.89
CA HIS A 217 -0.77 8.01 -6.72
C HIS A 217 -1.48 8.69 -5.55
N ARG A 218 -0.71 9.48 -4.79
CA ARG A 218 -1.24 10.32 -3.71
C ARG A 218 -1.79 11.60 -4.31
N ILE A 219 -3.08 11.85 -4.12
CA ILE A 219 -3.78 13.02 -4.63
C ILE A 219 -4.24 13.92 -3.47
N GLY A 220 -4.07 15.24 -3.65
CA GLY A 220 -4.44 16.20 -2.60
C GLY A 220 -5.94 16.42 -2.46
N SER A 221 -6.70 16.23 -3.54
CA SER A 221 -8.15 16.41 -3.56
C SER A 221 -8.83 15.47 -4.56
N SER A 222 -10.13 15.24 -4.36
CA SER A 222 -10.97 14.43 -5.24
C SER A 222 -11.07 14.96 -6.67
N GLU A 223 -10.85 16.25 -6.89
CA GLU A 223 -10.83 16.89 -8.21
C GLU A 223 -9.78 16.31 -9.16
N ASN A 224 -8.70 15.75 -8.58
CA ASN A 224 -7.62 15.16 -9.36
C ASN A 224 -7.87 13.69 -9.73
N ARG A 225 -8.95 13.06 -9.27
CA ARG A 225 -9.22 11.61 -9.51
C ARG A 225 -9.22 11.29 -11.01
N GLN A 226 -10.00 12.04 -11.79
CA GLN A 226 -10.15 11.77 -13.22
C GLN A 226 -8.82 11.96 -13.96
N LYS A 227 -8.07 13.02 -13.65
CA LYS A 227 -6.75 13.26 -14.25
C LYS A 227 -5.84 12.05 -14.15
N PHE A 228 -5.69 11.49 -12.96
CA PHE A 228 -4.79 10.35 -12.75
C PHE A 228 -5.37 9.03 -13.26
N ALA A 229 -6.70 8.85 -13.22
CA ALA A 229 -7.35 7.71 -13.84
C ALA A 229 -7.11 7.68 -15.37
N ASP A 230 -7.19 8.82 -16.04
CA ASP A 230 -6.91 8.96 -17.48
C ASP A 230 -5.42 8.66 -17.82
N MET A 231 -4.53 8.79 -16.84
CA MET A 231 -3.11 8.44 -16.97
C MET A 231 -2.84 6.93 -16.72
N GLY A 232 -3.87 6.14 -16.37
CA GLY A 232 -3.74 4.71 -16.07
C GLY A 232 -3.46 4.39 -14.60
N VAL A 233 -3.61 5.36 -13.69
CA VAL A 233 -3.52 5.11 -12.24
C VAL A 233 -4.79 4.42 -11.78
N THR A 234 -4.65 3.26 -11.16
CA THR A 234 -5.79 2.44 -10.70
C THR A 234 -6.04 2.55 -9.19
N VAL A 235 -5.07 3.04 -8.42
CA VAL A 235 -5.21 3.25 -6.98
C VAL A 235 -4.97 4.73 -6.64
N LEU A 236 -5.93 5.35 -6.00
CA LEU A 236 -5.83 6.75 -5.58
C LEU A 236 -5.84 6.83 -4.05
N LEU A 237 -4.88 7.56 -3.47
CA LEU A 237 -4.80 7.78 -2.03
C LEU A 237 -5.03 9.26 -1.73
N GLU A 238 -6.11 9.55 -1.03
CA GLU A 238 -6.50 10.91 -0.63
C GLU A 238 -6.12 11.21 0.83
N SER A 239 -5.85 12.47 1.11
CA SER A 239 -5.86 12.96 2.49
C SER A 239 -7.30 13.05 2.96
N ALA A 240 -7.65 12.35 4.04
CA ALA A 240 -9.00 12.43 4.59
C ALA A 240 -9.23 13.80 5.23
N SER A 241 -9.71 14.76 4.45
CA SER A 241 -10.24 16.03 4.97
C SER A 241 -11.75 15.86 5.20
N ILE A 242 -12.16 15.58 6.42
CA ILE A 242 -13.54 15.86 6.78
C ILE A 242 -13.60 17.36 7.06
N GLN A 243 -14.34 18.09 6.24
CA GLN A 243 -14.71 19.46 6.60
C GLN A 243 -15.48 19.39 7.92
N THR A 244 -14.91 20.01 8.96
CA THR A 244 -15.57 20.24 10.25
C THR A 244 -16.68 21.25 10.08
#